data_d16d1078db7ceaa670fa9da1175abcf5
#
_entry.id   d16d1078db7ceaa670fa9da1175abcf5
#
_cell.length_a   1.000
_cell.length_b   1.000
_cell.length_c   1.000
_cell.angle_alpha   90.00
_cell.angle_beta   90.00
_cell.angle_gamma   90.00
#
_symmetry.space_group_name_H-M   'P 1'
#
loop_
_entity.id
_entity.type
_entity.pdbx_description
1 polymer ?
#
loop_
_entity_poly.entity_id
_entity_poly.type
_entity_poly.pdbx_seq_one_letter_code
_entity_poly.pdbx_strand_id
1 'polypeptide(L)'
;SFEIAGQEYALPLDAVQEVLDAPEVLAALPASEDLVLGVAPYRDTLLPVLSLRGLLGFARGAASGREKVIVARVSGALVGLLADRVQRIFPAEDNLIEPVPAVLRARAGGEARISAMYRGEEGQRLVAILAPAQLFREDVMQRLSAGISTATAQPDAVSNALLPPA
;
A
#
# COMPACT_ATOMS: atom_id res chain seq x y z
N SER A 1 -13.11 1.51 4.41
CA SER A 1 -12.82 0.08 4.17
C SER A 1 -12.61 -0.20 2.69
N PHE A 2 -12.02 -1.31 2.42
CA PHE A 2 -11.70 -1.80 1.08
C PHE A 2 -11.71 -3.33 1.07
N GLU A 3 -11.76 -3.89 -0.11
CA GLU A 3 -11.82 -5.34 -0.31
C GLU A 3 -10.52 -5.87 -0.92
N ILE A 4 -10.05 -6.99 -0.40
CA ILE A 4 -8.94 -7.78 -0.94
C ILE A 4 -9.37 -9.24 -0.95
N ALA A 5 -9.32 -9.88 -2.10
CA ALA A 5 -9.69 -11.29 -2.28
C ALA A 5 -11.05 -11.67 -1.68
N GLY A 6 -12.04 -10.79 -1.81
CA GLY A 6 -13.39 -10.99 -1.30
C GLY A 6 -13.57 -10.75 0.20
N GLN A 7 -12.53 -10.32 0.92
CA GLN A 7 -12.58 -10.00 2.34
C GLN A 7 -12.47 -8.50 2.59
N GLU A 8 -13.16 -8.01 3.60
CA GLU A 8 -13.15 -6.60 3.96
C GLU A 8 -12.04 -6.28 4.96
N TYR A 9 -11.27 -5.26 4.63
CA TYR A 9 -10.20 -4.68 5.44
C TYR A 9 -10.44 -3.20 5.64
N ALA A 10 -9.77 -2.62 6.62
CA ALA A 10 -9.79 -1.19 6.83
C ALA A 10 -8.41 -0.64 7.21
N LEU A 11 -8.21 0.63 6.93
CA LEU A 11 -7.11 1.43 7.44
C LEU A 11 -7.69 2.56 8.28
N PRO A 12 -6.99 2.98 9.35
CA PRO A 12 -7.33 4.21 10.04
C PRO A 12 -7.37 5.39 9.07
N LEU A 13 -8.40 6.23 9.17
CA LEU A 13 -8.60 7.31 8.21
C LEU A 13 -7.47 8.33 8.22
N ASP A 14 -6.83 8.55 9.35
CA ASP A 14 -5.68 9.44 9.51
C ASP A 14 -4.44 8.98 8.74
N ALA A 15 -4.34 7.69 8.41
CA ALA A 15 -3.28 7.15 7.57
C ALA A 15 -3.56 7.32 6.06
N VAL A 16 -4.80 7.56 5.67
CA VAL A 16 -5.22 7.67 4.26
C VAL A 16 -5.20 9.13 3.83
N GLN A 17 -4.47 9.45 2.78
CA GLN A 17 -4.43 10.79 2.21
C GLN A 17 -5.44 10.96 1.09
N GLU A 18 -5.53 9.98 0.20
CA GLU A 18 -6.38 10.07 -0.99
C GLU A 18 -6.65 8.66 -1.55
N VAL A 19 -7.69 8.53 -2.35
CA VAL A 19 -7.98 7.33 -3.13
C VAL A 19 -8.03 7.70 -4.60
N LEU A 20 -7.26 7.00 -5.41
CA LEU A 20 -7.13 7.24 -6.84
C LEU A 20 -7.58 6.02 -7.64
N ASP A 21 -7.92 6.25 -8.90
CA ASP A 21 -8.08 5.16 -9.84
C ASP A 21 -6.74 4.44 -10.05
N ALA A 22 -6.78 3.12 -10.24
CA ALA A 22 -5.57 2.39 -10.53
C ALA A 22 -5.00 2.86 -11.88
N PRO A 23 -3.70 3.22 -11.95
CA PRO A 23 -3.10 3.63 -13.21
C PRO A 23 -3.05 2.46 -14.19
N GLU A 24 -3.29 2.73 -15.46
CA GLU A 24 -3.22 1.72 -16.52
C GLU A 24 -1.80 1.18 -16.70
N VAL A 25 -0.81 2.02 -16.49
CA VAL A 25 0.61 1.68 -16.64
C VAL A 25 1.40 2.19 -15.45
N LEU A 26 2.18 1.30 -14.86
CA LEU A 26 3.15 1.63 -13.83
C LEU A 26 4.56 1.51 -14.40
N ALA A 27 5.42 2.48 -14.10
CA ALA A 27 6.83 2.39 -14.43
C ALA A 27 7.50 1.37 -13.52
N ALA A 28 8.10 0.33 -14.11
CA ALA A 28 8.83 -0.68 -13.37
C ALA A 28 10.13 -0.09 -12.79
N LEU A 29 10.43 -0.44 -11.54
CA LEU A 29 11.70 -0.12 -10.91
C LEU A 29 12.66 -1.30 -11.06
N PRO A 30 13.91 -1.07 -11.50
CA PRO A 30 14.95 -2.10 -11.48
C PRO A 30 15.20 -2.58 -10.04
N ALA A 31 15.38 -3.90 -9.86
CA ALA A 31 15.67 -4.52 -8.58
C ALA A 31 14.64 -4.19 -7.46
N SER A 32 13.38 -3.98 -7.84
CA SER A 32 12.29 -3.78 -6.87
C SER A 32 11.92 -5.10 -6.18
N GLU A 33 11.42 -4.98 -4.97
CA GLU A 33 10.82 -6.11 -4.23
C GLU A 33 9.60 -6.63 -5.02
N ASP A 34 9.31 -7.93 -4.91
CA ASP A 34 8.16 -8.55 -5.61
C ASP A 34 6.80 -7.92 -5.26
N LEU A 35 6.72 -7.26 -4.12
CA LEU A 35 5.51 -6.56 -3.66
C LEU A 35 5.32 -5.20 -4.32
N VAL A 36 6.38 -4.61 -4.88
CA VAL A 36 6.31 -3.32 -5.57
C VAL A 36 5.89 -3.54 -7.00
N LEU A 37 4.71 -3.04 -7.35
CA LEU A 37 4.16 -3.13 -8.69
C LEU A 37 4.84 -2.16 -9.66
N GLY A 38 5.32 -1.03 -9.15
CA GLY A 38 5.96 0.02 -9.90
C GLY A 38 5.81 1.38 -9.23
N VAL A 39 6.07 2.45 -9.97
CA VAL A 39 5.87 3.83 -9.53
C VAL A 39 4.91 4.55 -10.45
N ALA A 40 4.12 5.43 -9.86
CA ALA A 40 3.23 6.34 -10.57
C ALA A 40 3.54 7.80 -10.20
N PRO A 41 3.36 8.74 -11.12
CA PRO A 41 3.42 10.15 -10.76
C PRO A 41 2.25 10.51 -9.84
N TYR A 42 2.56 11.23 -8.77
CA TYR A 42 1.59 11.72 -7.82
C TYR A 42 1.98 13.12 -7.36
N ARG A 43 1.23 14.14 -7.81
CA ARG A 43 1.58 15.55 -7.59
C ARG A 43 3.03 15.82 -8.07
N ASP A 44 3.88 16.36 -7.22
CA ASP A 44 5.28 16.68 -7.55
C ASP A 44 6.27 15.56 -7.16
N THR A 45 5.78 14.34 -6.90
CA THR A 45 6.60 13.21 -6.45
C THR A 45 6.27 11.93 -7.20
N LEU A 46 7.11 10.92 -7.03
CA LEU A 46 6.86 9.57 -7.47
C LEU A 46 6.30 8.75 -6.31
N LEU A 47 5.22 8.06 -6.58
CA LEU A 47 4.53 7.22 -5.62
C LEU A 47 4.84 5.75 -5.90
N PRO A 48 5.54 5.03 -5.01
CA PRO A 48 5.65 3.59 -5.13
C PRO A 48 4.28 2.96 -4.90
N VAL A 49 3.86 2.06 -5.78
CA VAL A 49 2.60 1.35 -5.71
C VAL A 49 2.86 -0.10 -5.36
N LEU A 50 2.25 -0.55 -4.27
CA LEU A 50 2.42 -1.90 -3.74
C LEU A 50 1.10 -2.66 -3.78
N SER A 51 1.20 -3.98 -3.94
CA SER A 51 0.05 -4.86 -3.95
C SER A 51 -0.38 -5.21 -2.52
N LEU A 52 -1.57 -4.81 -2.11
CA LEU A 52 -2.15 -5.27 -0.85
C LEU A 52 -2.41 -6.78 -0.86
N ARG A 53 -2.77 -7.36 -1.99
CA ARG A 53 -2.85 -8.82 -2.12
C ARG A 53 -1.53 -9.49 -1.76
N GLY A 54 -0.44 -9.01 -2.33
CA GLY A 54 0.90 -9.55 -2.04
C GLY A 54 1.30 -9.36 -0.58
N LEU A 55 1.06 -8.19 -0.01
CA LEU A 55 1.35 -7.90 1.39
C LEU A 55 0.58 -8.79 2.36
N LEU A 56 -0.65 -9.15 2.03
CA LEU A 56 -1.50 -10.02 2.85
C LEU A 56 -1.35 -11.52 2.52
N GLY A 57 -0.45 -11.87 1.60
CA GLY A 57 -0.17 -13.25 1.25
C GLY A 57 -1.16 -13.90 0.27
N PHE A 58 -1.96 -13.11 -0.43
CA PHE A 58 -2.85 -13.61 -1.48
C PHE A 58 -2.15 -13.68 -2.83
N ALA A 59 -2.56 -14.63 -3.66
CA ALA A 59 -2.11 -14.69 -5.05
C ALA A 59 -2.57 -13.47 -5.86
N ARG A 60 -1.85 -13.16 -6.92
CA ARG A 60 -2.29 -12.13 -7.87
C ARG A 60 -3.68 -12.49 -8.43
N GLY A 61 -4.57 -11.52 -8.38
CA GLY A 61 -5.87 -11.62 -9.04
C GLY A 61 -5.82 -11.09 -10.46
N ALA A 62 -6.79 -11.48 -11.27
CA ALA A 62 -7.03 -10.83 -12.55
C ALA A 62 -7.53 -9.41 -12.33
N ALA A 63 -7.13 -8.47 -13.20
CA ALA A 63 -7.63 -7.11 -13.16
C ALA A 63 -9.15 -7.11 -13.40
N SER A 64 -9.89 -6.45 -12.53
CA SER A 64 -11.36 -6.37 -12.59
C SER A 64 -11.85 -5.03 -13.13
N GLY A 65 -10.95 -4.04 -13.24
CA GLY A 65 -11.28 -2.65 -13.57
C GLY A 65 -11.90 -1.86 -12.41
N ARG A 66 -11.94 -2.45 -11.22
CA ARG A 66 -12.48 -1.81 -10.00
C ARG A 66 -11.39 -1.45 -9.00
N GLU A 67 -10.16 -1.78 -9.33
CA GLU A 67 -9.01 -1.54 -8.48
C GLU A 67 -8.82 -0.04 -8.23
N LYS A 68 -8.44 0.28 -7.00
CA LYS A 68 -8.11 1.63 -6.57
C LYS A 68 -6.75 1.63 -5.89
N VAL A 69 -6.06 2.75 -5.99
CA VAL A 69 -4.84 3.01 -5.23
C VAL A 69 -5.20 3.87 -4.03
N ILE A 70 -4.97 3.34 -2.85
CA ILE A 70 -5.09 4.08 -1.60
C ILE A 70 -3.74 4.74 -1.34
N VAL A 71 -3.68 6.05 -1.42
CA VAL A 71 -2.48 6.81 -1.06
C VAL A 71 -2.44 6.94 0.46
N ALA A 72 -1.48 6.28 1.06
CA ALA A 72 -1.35 6.21 2.51
C ALA A 72 0.01 6.74 2.97
N ARG A 73 0.02 7.29 4.17
CA ARG A 73 1.24 7.67 4.87
C ARG A 73 1.65 6.55 5.81
N VAL A 74 2.80 5.96 5.54
CA VAL A 74 3.34 4.85 6.33
C VAL A 74 4.72 5.25 6.80
N SER A 75 4.91 5.32 8.12
CA SER A 75 6.20 5.72 8.73
C SER A 75 6.81 6.99 8.12
N GLY A 76 5.97 7.98 7.84
CA GLY A 76 6.38 9.26 7.26
C GLY A 76 6.53 9.29 5.74
N ALA A 77 6.49 8.16 5.05
CA ALA A 77 6.55 8.06 3.60
C ALA A 77 5.16 7.89 2.98
N LEU A 78 4.96 8.44 1.79
CA LEU A 78 3.75 8.17 0.99
C LEU A 78 3.96 6.92 0.15
N VAL A 79 2.97 6.05 0.19
CA VAL A 79 2.89 4.84 -0.63
C VAL A 79 1.50 4.70 -1.22
N GLY A 80 1.43 4.10 -2.40
CA GLY A 80 0.17 3.69 -3.00
C GLY A 80 -0.08 2.22 -2.71
N LEU A 81 -1.24 1.90 -2.20
CA LEU A 81 -1.68 0.54 -1.88
C LEU A 81 -2.78 0.13 -2.85
N LEU A 82 -2.48 -0.80 -3.73
CA LEU A 82 -3.48 -1.30 -4.69
C LEU A 82 -4.43 -2.25 -3.98
N ALA A 83 -5.70 -1.86 -3.92
CA ALA A 83 -6.81 -2.64 -3.42
C ALA A 83 -7.70 -3.12 -4.55
N ASP A 84 -8.38 -4.24 -4.37
CA ASP A 84 -9.30 -4.79 -5.38
C ASP A 84 -10.52 -3.88 -5.56
N ARG A 85 -10.97 -3.26 -4.47
CA ARG A 85 -12.10 -2.35 -4.45
C ARG A 85 -12.09 -1.52 -3.18
N VAL A 86 -12.36 -0.23 -3.28
CA VAL A 86 -12.64 0.62 -2.11
C VAL A 86 -14.14 0.67 -1.89
N GLN A 87 -14.57 0.51 -0.65
CA GLN A 87 -15.98 0.43 -0.30
C GLN A 87 -16.49 1.72 0.34
N ARG A 88 -16.15 1.96 1.58
CA ARG A 88 -16.73 3.10 2.33
C ARG A 88 -15.86 3.56 3.50
N ILE A 89 -16.09 4.79 3.93
CA ILE A 89 -15.67 5.28 5.23
C ILE A 89 -16.80 5.00 6.22
N PHE A 90 -16.47 4.48 7.40
CA PHE A 90 -17.45 4.24 8.44
C PHE A 90 -16.88 4.56 9.82
N PRO A 91 -17.69 5.03 10.75
CA PRO A 91 -17.27 5.17 12.14
C PRO A 91 -17.13 3.78 12.75
N ALA A 92 -15.98 3.49 13.35
CA ALA A 92 -15.75 2.27 14.09
C ALA A 92 -15.85 2.60 15.58
N GLU A 93 -16.91 2.13 16.24
CA GLU A 93 -17.08 2.30 17.67
C GLU A 93 -16.09 1.44 18.44
N ASP A 94 -15.42 2.00 19.43
CA ASP A 94 -14.35 1.33 20.19
C ASP A 94 -14.81 0.01 20.85
N ASN A 95 -16.06 -0.05 21.28
CA ASN A 95 -16.65 -1.27 21.88
C ASN A 95 -16.85 -2.42 20.86
N LEU A 96 -16.79 -2.12 19.56
CA LEU A 96 -16.89 -3.11 18.49
C LEU A 96 -15.53 -3.50 17.92
N ILE A 97 -14.45 -2.91 18.44
CA ILE A 97 -13.08 -3.24 18.05
C ILE A 97 -12.50 -4.22 19.06
N GLU A 98 -12.07 -5.37 18.56
CA GLU A 98 -11.50 -6.45 19.36
C GLU A 98 -10.03 -6.68 18.97
N PRO A 99 -9.15 -7.03 19.93
CA PRO A 99 -7.78 -7.40 19.59
C PRO A 99 -7.75 -8.70 18.77
N VAL A 100 -6.76 -8.81 17.89
CA VAL A 100 -6.53 -10.06 17.14
C VAL A 100 -6.14 -11.16 18.12
N PRO A 101 -6.76 -12.36 18.04
CA PRO A 101 -6.38 -13.49 18.85
C PRO A 101 -4.88 -13.82 18.74
N ALA A 102 -4.25 -14.12 19.88
CA ALA A 102 -2.80 -14.37 19.94
C ALA A 102 -2.34 -15.51 19.01
N VAL A 103 -3.18 -16.53 18.82
CA VAL A 103 -2.90 -17.65 17.91
C VAL A 103 -2.77 -17.22 16.44
N LEU A 104 -3.48 -16.19 16.02
CA LEU A 104 -3.38 -15.66 14.66
C LEU A 104 -2.15 -14.77 14.50
N ARG A 105 -1.76 -14.05 15.56
CA ARG A 105 -0.52 -13.27 15.59
C ARG A 105 0.74 -14.13 15.50
N ALA A 106 0.72 -15.28 16.16
CA ALA A 106 1.86 -16.20 16.16
C ALA A 106 2.11 -16.87 14.80
N ARG A 107 1.05 -17.09 14.01
CA ARG A 107 1.15 -17.72 12.66
C ARG A 107 1.75 -16.80 11.59
N ALA A 108 1.65 -15.51 11.79
CA ALA A 108 2.13 -14.51 10.83
C ALA A 108 3.64 -14.20 10.94
N GLY A 109 4.45 -15.07 11.57
CA GLY A 109 5.88 -14.86 11.70
C GLY A 109 6.27 -13.64 12.55
N GLY A 110 5.40 -13.23 13.48
CA GLY A 110 5.61 -12.04 14.30
C GLY A 110 5.23 -10.72 13.63
N GLU A 111 4.87 -10.74 12.36
CA GLU A 111 4.42 -9.56 11.63
C GLU A 111 2.89 -9.47 11.64
N ALA A 112 2.34 -8.97 12.71
CA ALA A 112 0.91 -8.72 12.81
C ALA A 112 0.53 -7.47 11.99
N ARG A 113 0.29 -7.66 10.69
CA ARG A 113 -0.21 -6.59 9.81
C ARG A 113 -1.63 -6.15 10.16
N ILE A 114 -2.36 -7.02 10.84
CA ILE A 114 -3.70 -6.74 11.36
C ILE A 114 -3.56 -6.32 12.83
N SER A 115 -3.99 -5.11 13.15
CA SER A 115 -3.93 -4.58 14.52
C SER A 115 -5.14 -5.00 15.36
N ALA A 116 -6.31 -5.08 14.74
CA ALA A 116 -7.56 -5.36 15.42
C ALA A 116 -8.61 -5.89 14.43
N MET A 117 -9.72 -6.37 14.98
CA MET A 117 -10.91 -6.77 14.23
C MET A 117 -12.09 -5.88 14.62
N TYR A 118 -12.79 -5.34 13.64
CA TYR A 118 -14.07 -4.68 13.87
C TYR A 118 -15.19 -5.69 13.64
N ARG A 119 -16.11 -5.77 14.62
CA ARG A 119 -17.29 -6.63 14.56
C ARG A 119 -18.55 -5.78 14.62
N GLY A 120 -19.03 -5.39 13.45
CA GLY A 120 -20.24 -4.60 13.30
C GLY A 120 -21.45 -5.41 12.89
N GLU A 121 -22.59 -4.72 12.74
CA GLU A 121 -23.86 -5.29 12.26
C GLU A 121 -24.25 -6.57 13.03
N GLU A 122 -24.31 -6.45 14.37
CA GLU A 122 -24.64 -7.56 15.28
C GLU A 122 -23.75 -8.80 15.09
N GLY A 123 -22.49 -8.58 14.72
CA GLY A 123 -21.50 -9.65 14.52
C GLY A 123 -21.47 -10.26 13.13
N GLN A 124 -22.32 -9.79 12.22
CA GLN A 124 -22.35 -10.31 10.83
C GLN A 124 -21.27 -9.67 9.95
N ARG A 125 -20.79 -8.48 10.31
CA ARG A 125 -19.75 -7.79 9.56
C ARG A 125 -18.42 -7.85 10.31
N LEU A 126 -17.45 -8.54 9.72
CA LEU A 126 -16.09 -8.62 10.25
C LEU A 126 -15.15 -7.85 9.31
N VAL A 127 -14.41 -6.90 9.86
CA VAL A 127 -13.43 -6.11 9.14
C VAL A 127 -12.08 -6.20 9.83
N ALA A 128 -11.05 -6.62 9.12
CA ALA A 128 -9.70 -6.63 9.65
C ALA A 128 -9.07 -5.25 9.51
N ILE A 129 -8.69 -4.65 10.62
CA ILE A 129 -8.05 -3.33 10.65
C ILE A 129 -6.54 -3.53 10.53
N LEU A 130 -5.95 -2.98 9.46
CA LEU A 130 -4.52 -3.04 9.22
C LEU A 130 -3.78 -1.98 10.03
N ALA A 131 -2.59 -2.31 10.49
CA ALA A 131 -1.68 -1.39 11.14
C ALA A 131 -0.74 -0.79 10.07
N PRO A 132 -0.85 0.50 9.71
CA PRO A 132 -0.02 1.10 8.67
C PRO A 132 1.48 0.94 8.94
N ALA A 133 1.91 1.15 10.19
CA ALA A 133 3.32 1.03 10.58
C ALA A 133 3.87 -0.42 10.48
N GLN A 134 3.00 -1.42 10.41
CA GLN A 134 3.37 -2.84 10.35
C GLN A 134 3.13 -3.47 8.97
N LEU A 135 2.67 -2.69 8.00
CA LEU A 135 2.45 -3.19 6.64
C LEU A 135 3.76 -3.60 5.96
N PHE A 136 4.83 -2.89 6.26
CA PHE A 136 6.15 -3.13 5.68
C PHE A 136 7.17 -3.35 6.78
N ARG A 137 8.20 -4.12 6.45
CA ARG A 137 9.41 -4.19 7.26
C ARG A 137 10.17 -2.87 7.11
N GLU A 138 10.82 -2.45 8.17
CA GLU A 138 11.56 -1.19 8.22
C GLU A 138 12.64 -1.09 7.13
N ASP A 139 13.31 -2.20 6.81
CA ASP A 139 14.31 -2.27 5.74
C ASP A 139 13.70 -2.03 4.35
N VAL A 140 12.48 -2.51 4.10
CA VAL A 140 11.76 -2.25 2.85
C VAL A 140 11.40 -0.76 2.73
N MET A 141 10.93 -0.15 3.81
CA MET A 141 10.61 1.27 3.83
C MET A 141 11.83 2.15 3.58
N GLN A 142 12.97 1.81 4.18
CA GLN A 142 14.22 2.53 3.94
C GLN A 142 14.67 2.43 2.47
N ARG A 143 14.56 1.26 1.87
CA ARG A 143 14.89 1.05 0.44
C ARG A 143 13.96 1.81 -0.50
N LEU A 144 12.66 1.84 -0.21
CA LEU A 144 11.69 2.60 -0.99
C LEU A 144 11.98 4.11 -0.92
N SER A 145 12.27 4.61 0.27
CA SER A 145 12.62 6.03 0.48
C SER A 145 13.93 6.40 -0.22
N ALA A 146 14.95 5.55 -0.15
CA ALA A 146 16.23 5.75 -0.80
C ALA A 146 16.12 5.70 -2.34
N GLY A 147 15.32 4.76 -2.88
CA GLY A 147 15.08 4.64 -4.31
C GLY A 147 14.39 5.86 -4.92
N ILE A 148 13.45 6.44 -4.20
CA ILE A 148 12.76 7.67 -4.62
C ILE A 148 13.71 8.87 -4.60
N SER A 149 14.57 8.97 -3.59
CA SER A 149 15.56 10.05 -3.46
C SER A 149 16.57 10.04 -4.61
N THR A 150 16.98 8.86 -5.06
CA THR A 150 17.92 8.71 -6.18
C THR A 150 17.27 9.05 -7.52
N ALA A 151 16.00 8.72 -7.71
CA ALA A 151 15.26 9.06 -8.91
C ALA A 151 14.99 10.57 -9.05
N THR A 152 14.87 11.27 -7.92
CA THR A 152 14.66 12.73 -7.91
C THR A 152 15.98 13.51 -8.06
N ALA A 153 17.12 12.88 -7.79
CA ALA A 153 18.43 13.52 -7.82
C ALA A 153 19.16 13.42 -9.18
N GLN A 154 18.47 12.98 -10.23
CA GLN A 154 19.05 12.90 -11.58
C GLN A 154 18.35 13.85 -12.56
N PRO A 155 18.59 15.17 -12.44
CA PRO A 155 18.35 16.07 -13.56
C PRO A 155 19.59 16.05 -14.46
N ASP A 156 19.38 15.75 -15.72
CA ASP A 156 20.22 16.21 -16.83
C ASP A 156 21.67 15.73 -16.93
N ALA A 157 21.86 14.43 -17.04
CA ALA A 157 23.10 13.90 -17.60
C ALA A 157 23.03 13.65 -19.13
N VAL A 158 22.05 14.18 -19.83
CA VAL A 158 21.84 13.87 -21.27
C VAL A 158 22.11 15.07 -22.19
N SER A 159 22.53 16.21 -21.65
CA SER A 159 22.68 17.39 -22.50
C SER A 159 24.10 17.71 -22.98
N ASN A 160 25.08 16.85 -22.75
CA ASN A 160 26.45 17.22 -23.11
C ASN A 160 27.26 16.18 -23.93
N ALA A 161 26.62 15.25 -24.58
CA ALA A 161 27.30 14.20 -25.35
C ALA A 161 27.15 14.29 -26.88
N LEU A 162 26.67 15.40 -27.43
CA LEU A 162 26.48 15.53 -28.88
C LEU A 162 26.88 16.92 -29.41
N LEU A 163 28.16 17.23 -29.27
CA LEU A 163 28.80 18.13 -30.22
C LEU A 163 29.94 17.35 -30.86
N PRO A 164 29.82 16.97 -32.17
CA PRO A 164 30.95 16.44 -32.88
C PRO A 164 32.02 17.53 -32.99
N PRO A 165 33.29 17.19 -32.81
CA PRO A 165 34.37 18.13 -33.11
C PRO A 165 34.31 18.49 -34.59
N ALA A 166 34.44 19.77 -34.84
CA ALA A 166 34.56 20.29 -36.17
C ALA A 166 35.77 19.71 -36.91
#